data_0d4e23db436fe0acb4fc51594c40a1b3
#
_entry.id   0d4e23db436fe0acb4fc51594c40a1b3
#
_cell.length_a   1.000
_cell.length_b   1.000
_cell.length_c   1.000
_cell.angle_alpha   90.00
_cell.angle_beta   90.00
_cell.angle_gamma   90.00
#
_symmetry.space_group_name_H-M   'P 1'
#
loop_
_entity.id
_entity.type
_entity.pdbx_description
1 polymer ?
#
loop_
_entity_poly.entity_id
_entity_poly.type
_entity_poly.pdbx_seq_one_letter_code
_entity_poly.pdbx_strand_id
1 'polypeptide(L)'
;MASRAEPHPLADDHGVYGMPGDLSPWDIRFDPEDRAHLDFESDGSARVRVWTEPELVEAMLVVRSGRSVEGHALRVVARTARFTFWEVVAGPFQESARFTFAFRAPNAEGVYLAPSGVTNAIERLDRWAFPAPSLHSVPEWSKGAVIYQLFPDRFARHGAMDTDLDPWGSPPSSTRFQGGDLAGVVGRLDYLSDLGVDVLYLNPVFTSPSNHRYDTIDYHEVDPLLGGNEALRNLVDEAHRRSIRIILDGSFNHVHPEFFAFRDVAGRGPASAYWDWFLVDEWPLRLRVRPDRAHSFLDLAVWVPVWESEIGVPSEVVHDDGPAVEPSYQAWYGVPTMPRVNLTNPDARGYMLDVAAHWVREYGIDGWRMDVARYVDPDFWDDFRRVVRAVRPDAYLLCEVMGDASDWLQGNRFDATMNYTFRDLCVHFFATGDIAADVFCDRAARLWAQYSWPVTLANQNLIGSHDTARFLTEAGGEEWRLRLATIFQMTYPGAPGIYYGDEMGMSGGEDPGSRGAMDWESTGPDHGIHSLIRELTELRRKEPALVMGDWRALSSQANLVVFERRLIDRCLLVLINRSSARARYEASGASHEVLWGEGGAENGVITVGPRSGLVIAQ
;
A
#
# COMPACT_ATOMS: atom_id res chain seq x y z
N MET A 1 13.05 -14.75 10.02
CA MET A 1 12.61 -15.93 9.26
C MET A 1 11.18 -15.71 8.85
N ALA A 2 10.98 -15.28 7.64
CA ALA A 2 9.68 -15.50 7.00
C ALA A 2 9.55 -17.02 6.89
N SER A 3 8.62 -17.65 7.67
CA SER A 3 8.01 -18.86 7.19
C SER A 3 7.65 -18.57 5.73
N ARG A 4 7.99 -19.46 4.81
CA ARG A 4 7.32 -19.49 3.52
C ARG A 4 5.84 -19.28 3.83
N ALA A 5 5.35 -18.06 3.65
CA ALA A 5 3.94 -17.86 3.49
C ALA A 5 3.60 -18.85 2.40
N GLU A 6 2.82 -19.85 2.74
CA GLU A 6 2.13 -20.61 1.70
C GLU A 6 1.63 -19.56 0.73
N PRO A 7 1.80 -19.75 -0.59
CA PRO A 7 1.23 -18.82 -1.54
C PRO A 7 -0.23 -18.73 -1.14
N HIS A 8 -0.61 -17.59 -0.54
CA HIS A 8 -2.00 -17.30 -0.28
C HIS A 8 -2.65 -17.48 -1.64
N PRO A 9 -3.51 -18.46 -1.85
CA PRO A 9 -4.34 -18.44 -3.02
C PRO A 9 -4.94 -17.04 -2.98
N LEU A 10 -4.82 -16.29 -4.06
CA LEU A 10 -5.58 -15.07 -4.27
C LEU A 10 -6.99 -15.48 -3.88
N ALA A 11 -7.44 -15.04 -2.69
CA ALA A 11 -8.59 -15.59 -2.04
C ALA A 11 -9.75 -15.48 -3.02
N ASP A 12 -10.07 -16.59 -3.63
CA ASP A 12 -11.39 -16.84 -4.13
C ASP A 12 -12.25 -16.91 -2.87
N ASP A 13 -13.24 -16.05 -2.78
CA ASP A 13 -14.24 -15.94 -1.73
C ASP A 13 -13.90 -15.12 -0.48
N HIS A 14 -14.12 -13.81 -0.58
CA HIS A 14 -14.69 -13.09 0.54
C HIS A 14 -15.87 -12.22 0.06
N GLY A 15 -17.03 -12.58 0.54
CA GLY A 15 -18.16 -11.70 0.72
C GLY A 15 -18.95 -11.34 -0.52
N VAL A 16 -19.44 -12.32 -1.25
CA VAL A 16 -20.47 -12.08 -2.22
C VAL A 16 -21.77 -12.62 -1.68
N TYR A 17 -22.63 -11.75 -1.25
CA TYR A 17 -24.02 -12.11 -0.98
C TYR A 17 -24.91 -11.75 -2.16
N GLY A 18 -24.78 -12.52 -3.26
CA GLY A 18 -25.96 -12.99 -3.94
C GLY A 18 -26.17 -14.41 -3.43
N MET A 19 -27.04 -14.67 -2.46
CA MET A 19 -27.50 -16.05 -2.23
C MET A 19 -27.92 -16.60 -3.58
N PRO A 20 -27.50 -17.80 -4.00
CA PRO A 20 -28.08 -18.44 -5.14
C PRO A 20 -29.56 -18.69 -4.80
N GLY A 21 -30.40 -17.79 -5.22
CA GLY A 21 -31.79 -18.14 -5.47
C GLY A 21 -31.75 -19.15 -6.61
N ASP A 22 -32.36 -20.27 -6.45
CA ASP A 22 -32.35 -21.50 -7.26
C ASP A 22 -32.60 -21.35 -8.79
N LEU A 23 -32.47 -20.17 -9.40
CA LEU A 23 -32.95 -19.91 -10.76
C LEU A 23 -32.09 -19.00 -11.67
N SER A 24 -30.95 -18.48 -11.23
CA SER A 24 -30.14 -17.65 -12.16
C SER A 24 -28.75 -18.25 -12.42
N PRO A 25 -28.38 -18.47 -13.68
CA PRO A 25 -27.05 -18.96 -14.03
C PRO A 25 -25.96 -17.87 -13.95
N TRP A 26 -26.30 -16.61 -13.61
CA TRP A 26 -25.41 -15.46 -13.71
C TRP A 26 -24.71 -15.11 -12.40
N ASP A 27 -23.39 -15.07 -12.38
CA ASP A 27 -22.59 -14.52 -11.29
C ASP A 27 -22.51 -12.98 -11.45
N ILE A 28 -23.34 -12.25 -10.69
CA ILE A 28 -23.38 -10.80 -10.66
C ILE A 28 -23.09 -10.34 -9.25
N ARG A 29 -22.09 -9.45 -9.08
CA ARG A 29 -21.58 -9.04 -7.77
C ARG A 29 -21.79 -7.56 -7.54
N PHE A 30 -22.46 -7.24 -6.44
CA PHE A 30 -22.69 -5.90 -5.96
C PHE A 30 -22.96 -5.95 -4.44
N ASP A 31 -22.26 -5.10 -3.69
CA ASP A 31 -22.49 -4.88 -2.27
C ASP A 31 -22.66 -3.37 -2.03
N PRO A 32 -23.84 -2.89 -1.60
CA PRO A 32 -24.07 -1.47 -1.36
C PRO A 32 -23.34 -0.94 -0.11
N GLU A 33 -22.79 -1.82 0.74
CA GLU A 33 -21.98 -1.45 1.92
C GLU A 33 -20.49 -1.33 1.59
N ASP A 34 -20.04 -1.93 0.47
CA ASP A 34 -18.67 -1.81 0.00
C ASP A 34 -18.50 -0.57 -0.89
N ARG A 35 -17.62 0.33 -0.49
CA ARG A 35 -17.30 1.55 -1.26
C ARG A 35 -16.64 1.29 -2.61
N ALA A 36 -16.09 0.12 -2.85
CA ALA A 36 -15.67 -0.29 -4.19
C ALA A 36 -16.85 -0.39 -5.16
N HIS A 37 -18.05 -0.73 -4.63
CA HIS A 37 -19.28 -0.88 -5.39
C HIS A 37 -20.19 0.36 -5.36
N LEU A 38 -20.25 1.08 -4.24
CA LEU A 38 -21.07 2.28 -4.10
C LEU A 38 -20.34 3.36 -3.28
N ASP A 39 -19.92 4.42 -3.93
CA ASP A 39 -19.29 5.57 -3.31
C ASP A 39 -19.93 6.88 -3.78
N PHE A 40 -19.57 8.02 -3.19
CA PHE A 40 -20.15 9.32 -3.53
C PHE A 40 -19.06 10.33 -3.91
N GLU A 41 -19.36 11.08 -4.98
CA GLU A 41 -18.55 12.22 -5.40
C GLU A 41 -18.83 13.46 -4.52
N SER A 42 -17.97 14.45 -4.60
CA SER A 42 -18.08 15.68 -3.81
C SER A 42 -19.35 16.51 -4.10
N ASP A 43 -19.96 16.33 -5.26
CA ASP A 43 -21.22 16.96 -5.65
C ASP A 43 -22.47 16.16 -5.21
N GLY A 44 -22.27 15.04 -4.52
CA GLY A 44 -23.32 14.13 -4.06
C GLY A 44 -23.79 13.13 -5.11
N SER A 45 -23.19 13.09 -6.29
CA SER A 45 -23.43 12.02 -7.26
C SER A 45 -22.94 10.68 -6.75
N ALA A 46 -23.63 9.59 -7.06
CA ALA A 46 -23.24 8.24 -6.71
C ALA A 46 -22.36 7.63 -7.82
N ARG A 47 -21.21 7.12 -7.46
CA ARG A 47 -20.38 6.23 -8.29
C ARG A 47 -20.78 4.80 -7.98
N VAL A 48 -21.36 4.12 -8.95
CA VAL A 48 -21.90 2.77 -8.79
C VAL A 48 -21.15 1.81 -9.71
N ARG A 49 -20.62 0.73 -9.14
CA ARG A 49 -19.90 -0.34 -9.85
C ARG A 49 -20.60 -1.67 -9.63
N VAL A 50 -20.69 -2.47 -10.68
CA VAL A 50 -21.19 -3.85 -10.61
C VAL A 50 -20.32 -4.75 -11.47
N TRP A 51 -20.06 -5.96 -11.00
CA TRP A 51 -19.27 -6.95 -11.71
C TRP A 51 -20.20 -8.04 -12.23
N THR A 52 -20.03 -8.41 -13.49
CA THR A 52 -20.85 -9.43 -14.14
C THR A 52 -20.00 -10.40 -14.90
N GLU A 53 -20.55 -11.58 -15.18
CA GLU A 53 -19.98 -12.46 -16.21
C GLU A 53 -19.85 -11.75 -17.56
N PRO A 54 -18.84 -12.11 -18.39
CA PRO A 54 -18.54 -11.42 -19.65
C PRO A 54 -19.66 -11.49 -20.69
N GLU A 55 -20.55 -12.44 -20.58
CA GLU A 55 -21.68 -12.68 -21.50
C GLU A 55 -22.77 -11.61 -21.39
N LEU A 56 -22.84 -10.87 -20.28
CA LEU A 56 -23.76 -9.73 -20.16
C LEU A 56 -23.19 -8.55 -20.96
N VAL A 57 -23.95 -8.06 -21.91
CA VAL A 57 -23.47 -7.11 -22.94
C VAL A 57 -23.89 -5.66 -22.70
N GLU A 58 -24.87 -5.46 -21.85
CA GLU A 58 -25.35 -4.13 -21.41
C GLU A 58 -25.71 -4.18 -19.92
N ALA A 59 -25.44 -3.07 -19.23
CA ALA A 59 -25.81 -2.87 -17.83
C ALA A 59 -26.44 -1.48 -17.65
N MET A 60 -27.49 -1.40 -16.84
CA MET A 60 -28.23 -0.18 -16.54
C MET A 60 -28.52 -0.10 -15.04
N LEU A 61 -28.24 1.02 -14.42
CA LEU A 61 -28.73 1.39 -13.10
C LEU A 61 -30.13 1.97 -13.26
N VAL A 62 -31.13 1.33 -12.68
CA VAL A 62 -32.53 1.75 -12.73
C VAL A 62 -32.90 2.39 -11.40
N VAL A 63 -33.12 3.70 -11.40
CA VAL A 63 -33.43 4.49 -10.21
C VAL A 63 -34.89 4.87 -10.19
N ARG A 64 -35.55 4.67 -9.06
CA ARG A 64 -36.95 5.07 -8.84
C ARG A 64 -37.04 6.12 -7.74
N SER A 65 -37.59 7.28 -8.09
CA SER A 65 -37.90 8.39 -7.18
C SER A 65 -39.39 8.69 -7.24
N GLY A 66 -40.16 8.21 -6.24
CA GLY A 66 -41.60 8.30 -6.25
C GLY A 66 -42.23 7.55 -7.43
N ARG A 67 -42.83 8.33 -8.39
CA ARG A 67 -43.42 7.78 -9.63
C ARG A 67 -42.47 7.82 -10.83
N SER A 68 -41.36 8.56 -10.73
CA SER A 68 -40.35 8.62 -11.80
C SER A 68 -39.46 7.36 -11.76
N VAL A 69 -39.14 6.87 -12.95
CA VAL A 69 -38.17 5.80 -13.15
C VAL A 69 -37.15 6.26 -14.18
N GLU A 70 -35.90 6.27 -13.83
CA GLU A 70 -34.80 6.72 -14.69
C GLU A 70 -33.79 5.59 -14.87
N GLY A 71 -33.28 5.43 -16.10
CA GLY A 71 -32.24 4.45 -16.41
C GLY A 71 -30.92 5.15 -16.73
N HIS A 72 -29.86 4.76 -16.06
CA HIS A 72 -28.51 5.27 -16.32
C HIS A 72 -27.65 4.11 -16.85
N ALA A 73 -27.19 4.23 -18.11
CA ALA A 73 -26.35 3.21 -18.73
C ALA A 73 -24.97 3.16 -18.05
N LEU A 74 -24.55 1.96 -17.68
CA LEU A 74 -23.19 1.74 -17.18
C LEU A 74 -22.23 1.53 -18.35
N ARG A 75 -21.03 2.06 -18.21
CA ARG A 75 -19.93 1.82 -19.14
C ARG A 75 -19.04 0.68 -18.63
N VAL A 76 -18.43 -0.06 -19.54
CA VAL A 76 -17.39 -1.01 -19.21
C VAL A 76 -16.11 -0.25 -18.87
N VAL A 77 -15.59 -0.44 -17.67
CA VAL A 77 -14.35 0.18 -17.21
C VAL A 77 -13.17 -0.79 -17.20
N ALA A 78 -13.44 -2.09 -17.00
CA ALA A 78 -12.43 -3.12 -17.10
C ALA A 78 -13.07 -4.45 -17.52
N ARG A 79 -12.26 -5.37 -18.02
CA ARG A 79 -12.63 -6.76 -18.32
C ARG A 79 -11.53 -7.69 -17.90
N THR A 80 -11.93 -8.85 -17.37
CA THR A 80 -11.08 -9.99 -17.09
C THR A 80 -11.63 -11.22 -17.81
N ALA A 81 -10.94 -12.34 -17.73
CA ALA A 81 -11.46 -13.61 -18.25
C ALA A 81 -12.77 -14.01 -17.55
N ARG A 82 -12.97 -13.62 -16.28
CA ARG A 82 -14.12 -14.03 -15.46
C ARG A 82 -15.19 -12.97 -15.35
N PHE A 83 -14.84 -11.66 -15.34
CA PHE A 83 -15.78 -10.58 -15.08
C PHE A 83 -15.64 -9.41 -16.04
N THR A 84 -16.76 -8.76 -16.33
CA THR A 84 -16.85 -7.40 -16.84
C THR A 84 -17.20 -6.46 -15.70
N PHE A 85 -16.40 -5.40 -15.51
CA PHE A 85 -16.61 -4.35 -14.52
C PHE A 85 -17.34 -3.19 -15.17
N TRP A 86 -18.49 -2.87 -14.61
CA TRP A 86 -19.36 -1.80 -15.09
C TRP A 86 -19.39 -0.65 -14.11
N GLU A 87 -19.44 0.56 -14.58
CA GLU A 87 -19.50 1.76 -13.75
C GLU A 87 -20.42 2.81 -14.33
N VAL A 88 -21.09 3.56 -13.45
CA VAL A 88 -21.77 4.81 -13.75
C VAL A 88 -21.57 5.80 -12.61
N VAL A 89 -21.48 7.10 -12.96
CA VAL A 89 -21.61 8.21 -12.01
C VAL A 89 -22.92 8.91 -12.36
N ALA A 90 -23.86 8.96 -11.41
CA ALA A 90 -25.19 9.51 -11.65
C ALA A 90 -25.77 10.15 -10.36
N GLY A 91 -26.72 11.05 -10.51
CA GLY A 91 -27.35 11.78 -9.42
C GLY A 91 -26.96 13.27 -9.42
N PRO A 92 -27.02 13.96 -8.26
CA PRO A 92 -27.38 13.44 -6.93
C PRO A 92 -28.81 12.96 -6.84
N PHE A 93 -29.03 11.92 -6.04
CA PHE A 93 -30.35 11.32 -5.83
C PHE A 93 -30.98 11.75 -4.50
N GLN A 94 -32.32 11.79 -4.47
CA GLN A 94 -33.06 12.06 -3.22
C GLN A 94 -32.93 10.86 -2.25
N GLU A 95 -32.99 11.09 -0.95
CA GLU A 95 -32.97 10.03 0.08
C GLU A 95 -34.05 8.95 -0.10
N SER A 96 -35.19 9.32 -0.67
CA SER A 96 -36.29 8.41 -0.99
C SER A 96 -36.04 7.55 -2.22
N ALA A 97 -34.99 7.86 -3.01
CA ALA A 97 -34.69 7.10 -4.22
C ALA A 97 -34.28 5.66 -3.88
N ARG A 98 -34.67 4.77 -4.77
CA ARG A 98 -34.37 3.33 -4.68
C ARG A 98 -33.84 2.87 -6.02
N PHE A 99 -32.91 1.91 -6.01
CA PHE A 99 -32.30 1.44 -7.25
C PHE A 99 -32.22 -0.09 -7.35
N THR A 100 -32.02 -0.53 -8.57
CA THR A 100 -31.76 -1.93 -8.96
C THR A 100 -30.95 -1.91 -10.25
N PHE A 101 -30.44 -3.05 -10.68
CA PHE A 101 -29.75 -3.17 -11.95
C PHE A 101 -30.56 -3.96 -12.96
N ALA A 102 -30.43 -3.59 -14.22
CA ALA A 102 -30.95 -4.34 -15.36
C ALA A 102 -29.81 -4.65 -16.34
N PHE A 103 -29.75 -5.89 -16.80
CA PHE A 103 -28.74 -6.36 -17.72
C PHE A 103 -29.38 -6.98 -18.96
N ARG A 104 -28.66 -6.98 -20.06
CA ARG A 104 -29.02 -7.69 -21.28
C ARG A 104 -28.02 -8.79 -21.60
N ALA A 105 -28.54 -10.02 -21.72
CA ALA A 105 -27.79 -11.15 -22.27
C ALA A 105 -28.12 -11.32 -23.78
N PRO A 106 -27.21 -11.85 -24.60
CA PRO A 106 -27.42 -11.96 -26.06
C PRO A 106 -28.68 -12.73 -26.47
N ASN A 107 -29.09 -13.71 -25.67
CA ASN A 107 -30.15 -14.68 -26.00
C ASN A 107 -31.21 -14.82 -24.90
N ALA A 108 -31.30 -13.87 -23.96
CA ALA A 108 -32.24 -13.97 -22.83
C ALA A 108 -33.10 -12.71 -22.68
N GLU A 109 -34.31 -12.88 -22.13
CA GLU A 109 -35.07 -11.77 -21.56
C GLU A 109 -34.25 -11.08 -20.45
N GLY A 110 -34.60 -9.83 -20.10
CA GLY A 110 -33.82 -9.00 -19.16
C GLY A 110 -33.46 -9.74 -17.87
N VAL A 111 -32.22 -9.59 -17.43
CA VAL A 111 -31.70 -10.07 -16.16
C VAL A 111 -31.63 -8.90 -15.20
N TYR A 112 -32.12 -9.08 -13.97
CA TYR A 112 -32.16 -8.01 -12.96
C TYR A 112 -31.39 -8.47 -11.71
N LEU A 113 -30.67 -7.52 -11.10
CA LEU A 113 -30.09 -7.72 -9.77
C LEU A 113 -30.77 -6.78 -8.77
N ALA A 114 -31.27 -7.35 -7.68
CA ALA A 114 -31.99 -6.68 -6.61
C ALA A 114 -31.51 -7.20 -5.23
N PRO A 115 -31.88 -6.59 -4.11
CA PRO A 115 -31.53 -7.10 -2.78
C PRO A 115 -31.85 -8.59 -2.57
N SER A 116 -32.93 -9.08 -3.18
CA SER A 116 -33.34 -10.49 -3.13
C SER A 116 -32.51 -11.44 -4.03
N GLY A 117 -31.55 -10.88 -4.79
CA GLY A 117 -30.68 -11.64 -5.70
C GLY A 117 -30.98 -11.40 -7.17
N VAL A 118 -30.44 -12.29 -8.03
CA VAL A 118 -30.60 -12.22 -9.50
C VAL A 118 -31.92 -12.87 -9.92
N THR A 119 -32.68 -12.17 -10.79
CA THR A 119 -34.01 -12.61 -11.22
C THR A 119 -34.31 -12.18 -12.65
N ASN A 120 -35.19 -12.89 -13.36
CA ASN A 120 -35.76 -12.47 -14.63
C ASN A 120 -37.15 -11.84 -14.47
N ALA A 121 -37.72 -11.79 -13.25
CA ALA A 121 -39.07 -11.33 -12.97
C ALA A 121 -39.07 -9.87 -12.51
N ILE A 122 -39.41 -8.94 -13.39
CA ILE A 122 -39.48 -7.49 -13.12
C ILE A 122 -40.55 -7.11 -12.08
N GLU A 123 -41.60 -7.95 -11.95
CA GLU A 123 -42.80 -7.65 -11.18
C GLU A 123 -42.59 -7.73 -9.66
N ARG A 124 -41.53 -8.36 -9.20
CA ARG A 124 -41.22 -8.63 -7.79
C ARG A 124 -39.88 -8.01 -7.34
N LEU A 125 -39.38 -7.02 -8.07
CA LEU A 125 -38.11 -6.38 -7.73
C LEU A 125 -38.24 -5.52 -6.48
N ASP A 126 -37.61 -5.97 -5.40
CA ASP A 126 -37.18 -5.10 -4.32
C ASP A 126 -36.05 -4.17 -4.80
N ARG A 127 -35.65 -3.19 -4.00
CA ARG A 127 -34.68 -2.17 -4.40
C ARG A 127 -33.85 -1.73 -3.22
N TRP A 128 -32.55 -1.53 -3.46
CA TRP A 128 -31.70 -0.87 -2.47
C TRP A 128 -32.10 0.58 -2.27
N ALA A 129 -31.92 1.08 -1.04
CA ALA A 129 -31.86 2.50 -0.76
C ALA A 129 -30.46 3.01 -1.07
N PHE A 130 -30.34 4.24 -1.57
CA PHE A 130 -29.05 4.91 -1.49
C PHE A 130 -28.77 5.22 0.00
N PRO A 131 -27.58 4.86 0.53
CA PRO A 131 -27.18 5.32 1.85
C PRO A 131 -27.03 6.86 1.84
N ALA A 132 -27.06 7.47 3.02
CA ALA A 132 -26.74 8.89 3.12
C ALA A 132 -25.33 9.14 2.54
N PRO A 133 -25.18 10.15 1.68
CA PRO A 133 -23.87 10.45 1.11
C PRO A 133 -22.86 10.71 2.23
N SER A 134 -21.88 9.87 2.37
CA SER A 134 -20.74 10.07 3.25
C SER A 134 -19.49 10.09 2.39
N LEU A 135 -18.88 11.27 2.28
CA LEU A 135 -17.68 11.42 1.48
C LEU A 135 -16.52 10.65 2.14
N HIS A 136 -15.89 9.78 1.39
CA HIS A 136 -14.59 9.25 1.74
C HIS A 136 -13.54 10.33 1.47
N SER A 137 -13.17 11.08 2.49
CA SER A 137 -12.19 12.16 2.35
C SER A 137 -10.77 11.61 2.39
N VAL A 138 -10.29 11.09 1.26
CA VAL A 138 -8.85 10.91 1.04
C VAL A 138 -8.26 12.29 0.73
N PRO A 139 -7.11 12.67 1.30
CA PRO A 139 -6.49 13.96 1.03
C PRO A 139 -6.21 14.14 -0.47
N GLU A 140 -6.65 15.25 -1.05
CA GLU A 140 -6.46 15.52 -2.48
C GLU A 140 -4.99 15.46 -2.91
N TRP A 141 -4.10 15.95 -2.03
CA TRP A 141 -2.66 15.97 -2.30
C TRP A 141 -2.02 14.57 -2.36
N SER A 142 -2.63 13.55 -1.76
CA SER A 142 -2.10 12.17 -1.76
C SER A 142 -2.44 11.39 -3.01
N LYS A 143 -3.45 11.84 -3.77
CA LYS A 143 -3.88 11.18 -5.00
C LYS A 143 -2.81 11.27 -6.08
N GLY A 144 -2.19 10.14 -6.39
CA GLY A 144 -1.13 10.04 -7.38
C GLY A 144 0.21 10.68 -7.00
N ALA A 145 0.39 11.07 -5.74
CA ALA A 145 1.62 11.63 -5.21
C ALA A 145 2.78 10.63 -5.33
N VAL A 146 3.96 11.09 -5.68
CA VAL A 146 5.17 10.27 -5.72
C VAL A 146 5.71 10.15 -4.31
N ILE A 147 5.63 8.95 -3.73
CA ILE A 147 6.07 8.66 -2.36
C ILE A 147 7.47 8.04 -2.42
N TYR A 148 8.41 8.60 -1.65
CA TYR A 148 9.75 8.05 -1.51
C TYR A 148 9.92 7.52 -0.09
N GLN A 149 10.07 6.20 0.04
CA GLN A 149 10.32 5.53 1.31
C GLN A 149 11.80 5.44 1.58
N LEU A 150 12.24 5.88 2.74
CA LEU A 150 13.63 5.76 3.16
C LEU A 150 13.79 5.11 4.54
N PHE A 151 14.91 4.39 4.67
CA PHE A 151 15.38 3.81 5.92
C PHE A 151 16.45 4.75 6.51
N PRO A 152 16.16 5.51 7.60
CA PRO A 152 16.99 6.63 8.03
C PRO A 152 18.46 6.27 8.28
N ASP A 153 18.73 5.14 8.94
CA ASP A 153 20.10 4.67 9.22
C ASP A 153 20.94 4.39 7.98
N ARG A 154 20.32 4.25 6.80
CA ARG A 154 20.96 3.74 5.57
C ARG A 154 20.87 4.70 4.39
N PHE A 155 20.16 5.82 4.52
CA PHE A 155 19.95 6.74 3.41
C PHE A 155 21.09 7.75 3.24
N ALA A 156 21.35 8.58 4.24
CA ALA A 156 22.42 9.58 4.18
C ALA A 156 22.90 9.93 5.59
N ARG A 157 24.18 10.31 5.69
CA ARG A 157 24.84 10.68 6.93
C ARG A 157 25.36 12.12 6.86
N HIS A 158 25.24 12.85 7.99
CA HIS A 158 25.85 14.16 8.17
C HIS A 158 27.02 14.08 9.16
N GLY A 159 28.17 14.63 8.80
CA GLY A 159 29.32 14.71 9.71
C GLY A 159 30.26 13.52 9.73
N ALA A 160 31.16 13.50 10.73
CA ALA A 160 32.18 12.49 10.90
C ALA A 160 31.62 11.21 11.50
N MET A 161 32.23 10.08 11.18
CA MET A 161 31.85 8.77 11.71
C MET A 161 32.16 8.67 13.21
N ASP A 162 31.19 8.23 14.00
CA ASP A 162 31.41 7.72 15.33
C ASP A 162 32.13 6.36 15.24
N THR A 163 33.05 6.08 16.15
CA THR A 163 33.86 4.85 16.16
C THR A 163 33.05 3.59 16.49
N ASP A 164 31.87 3.75 17.07
CA ASP A 164 31.00 2.64 17.49
C ASP A 164 30.02 2.17 16.40
N LEU A 165 30.01 2.85 15.25
CA LEU A 165 29.16 2.52 14.11
C LEU A 165 29.89 1.65 13.09
N ASP A 166 29.13 0.84 12.34
CA ASP A 166 29.71 0.14 11.18
C ASP A 166 30.10 1.15 10.08
N PRO A 167 31.18 0.90 9.33
CA PRO A 167 31.52 1.70 8.19
C PRO A 167 30.34 1.82 7.20
N TRP A 168 30.14 2.99 6.63
CA TRP A 168 29.10 3.21 5.62
C TRP A 168 29.27 2.24 4.43
N GLY A 169 28.20 1.58 4.01
CA GLY A 169 28.24 0.56 2.96
C GLY A 169 28.66 -0.83 3.41
N SER A 170 28.85 -1.04 4.73
CA SER A 170 29.03 -2.40 5.27
C SER A 170 27.85 -3.31 4.91
N PRO A 171 28.04 -4.64 4.88
CA PRO A 171 26.92 -5.57 4.70
C PRO A 171 25.77 -5.27 5.67
N PRO A 172 24.52 -5.26 5.20
CA PRO A 172 23.37 -4.97 6.05
C PRO A 172 23.27 -5.93 7.24
N SER A 173 22.92 -5.38 8.39
CA SER A 173 22.69 -6.13 9.64
C SER A 173 21.42 -5.62 10.29
N SER A 174 20.67 -6.49 10.97
CA SER A 174 19.47 -6.12 11.74
C SER A 174 19.79 -5.40 13.06
N THR A 175 21.03 -5.55 13.57
CA THR A 175 21.42 -5.04 14.90
C THR A 175 22.49 -3.95 14.86
N ARG A 176 23.20 -3.75 13.72
CA ARG A 176 24.31 -2.80 13.62
C ARG A 176 23.88 -1.54 12.86
N PHE A 177 24.24 -0.40 13.41
CA PHE A 177 23.97 0.91 12.81
C PHE A 177 25.08 1.33 11.83
N GLN A 178 24.74 2.05 10.78
CA GLN A 178 25.68 2.67 9.86
C GLN A 178 25.68 4.20 9.95
N GLY A 179 24.80 4.76 10.79
CA GLY A 179 24.83 6.16 11.20
C GLY A 179 24.23 7.14 10.19
N GLY A 180 23.30 6.71 9.36
CA GLY A 180 22.42 7.65 8.65
C GLY A 180 21.57 8.43 9.64
N ASP A 181 21.34 9.72 9.37
CA ASP A 181 20.65 10.64 10.25
C ASP A 181 19.73 11.62 9.51
N LEU A 182 18.88 12.33 10.25
CA LEU A 182 17.91 13.26 9.65
C LEU A 182 18.59 14.51 9.04
N ALA A 183 19.75 14.91 9.53
CA ALA A 183 20.54 15.98 8.93
C ALA A 183 21.11 15.57 7.58
N GLY A 184 21.53 14.30 7.43
CA GLY A 184 21.90 13.70 6.16
C GLY A 184 20.74 13.68 5.17
N VAL A 185 19.51 13.36 5.65
CA VAL A 185 18.31 13.44 4.81
C VAL A 185 18.07 14.87 4.34
N VAL A 186 18.16 15.87 5.23
CA VAL A 186 18.07 17.30 4.86
C VAL A 186 19.06 17.66 3.76
N GLY A 187 20.29 17.17 3.86
CA GLY A 187 21.32 17.38 2.83
C GLY A 187 21.02 16.78 1.46
N ARG A 188 20.00 15.91 1.37
CA ARG A 188 19.57 15.25 0.13
C ARG A 188 18.17 15.66 -0.36
N LEU A 189 17.53 16.62 0.26
CA LEU A 189 16.20 17.08 -0.13
C LEU A 189 16.17 17.68 -1.55
N ASP A 190 17.23 18.33 -1.99
CA ASP A 190 17.31 18.86 -3.38
C ASP A 190 17.36 17.72 -4.41
N TYR A 191 18.07 16.62 -4.10
CA TYR A 191 18.06 15.39 -4.92
C TYR A 191 16.66 14.79 -5.01
N LEU A 192 15.94 14.68 -3.90
CA LEU A 192 14.56 14.17 -3.86
C LEU A 192 13.59 15.09 -4.60
N SER A 193 13.77 16.40 -4.50
CA SER A 193 12.98 17.38 -5.23
C SER A 193 13.21 17.30 -6.75
N ASP A 194 14.46 17.11 -7.19
CA ASP A 194 14.81 16.93 -8.61
C ASP A 194 14.25 15.62 -9.17
N LEU A 195 14.24 14.54 -8.37
CA LEU A 195 13.59 13.27 -8.72
C LEU A 195 12.05 13.41 -8.84
N GLY A 196 11.50 14.46 -8.24
CA GLY A 196 10.08 14.80 -8.29
C GLY A 196 9.26 14.15 -7.18
N VAL A 197 9.87 13.88 -6.03
CA VAL A 197 9.20 13.36 -4.84
C VAL A 197 8.22 14.39 -4.26
N ASP A 198 7.00 13.94 -3.96
CA ASP A 198 5.97 14.75 -3.33
C ASP A 198 5.82 14.43 -1.83
N VAL A 199 6.13 13.19 -1.44
CA VAL A 199 6.01 12.69 -0.07
C VAL A 199 7.23 11.88 0.32
N LEU A 200 7.81 12.21 1.47
CA LEU A 200 8.87 11.43 2.10
C LEU A 200 8.27 10.58 3.21
N TYR A 201 8.32 9.27 3.04
CA TYR A 201 7.93 8.29 4.04
C TYR A 201 9.18 7.82 4.78
N LEU A 202 9.28 8.16 6.07
CA LEU A 202 10.36 7.76 6.96
C LEU A 202 9.99 6.46 7.68
N ASN A 203 10.77 5.39 7.51
CA ASN A 203 10.74 4.25 8.44
C ASN A 203 10.99 4.75 9.87
N PRO A 204 10.68 3.96 10.93
CA PRO A 204 10.58 4.48 12.28
C PRO A 204 11.77 5.33 12.73
N VAL A 205 11.46 6.41 13.43
CA VAL A 205 12.45 7.41 13.88
C VAL A 205 12.57 7.53 15.40
N PHE A 206 11.70 6.84 16.16
CA PHE A 206 11.66 6.94 17.61
C PHE A 206 12.79 6.19 18.30
N THR A 207 13.07 6.55 19.55
CA THR A 207 14.13 5.93 20.35
C THR A 207 13.95 4.41 20.43
N SER A 208 14.99 3.68 20.04
CA SER A 208 15.00 2.23 19.96
C SER A 208 16.43 1.69 19.97
N PRO A 209 16.68 0.47 20.46
CA PRO A 209 18.00 -0.14 20.43
C PRO A 209 18.34 -0.76 19.07
N SER A 210 17.36 -0.93 18.18
CA SER A 210 17.57 -1.51 16.84
C SER A 210 17.67 -0.43 15.76
N ASN A 211 18.35 -0.75 14.67
CA ASN A 211 18.47 0.16 13.54
C ASN A 211 17.15 0.33 12.75
N HIS A 212 16.21 -0.62 12.88
CA HIS A 212 14.88 -0.56 12.25
C HIS A 212 13.85 0.22 13.07
N ARG A 213 14.07 0.36 14.37
CA ARG A 213 13.26 1.16 15.33
C ARG A 213 11.77 0.76 15.44
N TYR A 214 11.40 -0.43 15.00
CA TYR A 214 10.03 -0.94 15.22
C TYR A 214 9.78 -1.34 16.67
N ASP A 215 10.82 -1.67 17.43
CA ASP A 215 10.82 -1.94 18.86
C ASP A 215 11.06 -0.63 19.66
N THR A 216 10.07 0.24 19.68
CA THR A 216 10.15 1.59 20.25
C THR A 216 10.23 1.56 21.78
N ILE A 217 11.18 2.32 22.33
CA ILE A 217 11.34 2.57 23.80
C ILE A 217 10.56 3.82 24.21
N ASP A 218 10.63 4.89 23.44
CA ASP A 218 9.95 6.15 23.73
C ASP A 218 9.36 6.76 22.45
N TYR A 219 8.04 6.94 22.43
CA TYR A 219 7.33 7.51 21.29
C TYR A 219 7.31 9.04 21.26
N HIS A 220 7.79 9.73 22.30
CA HIS A 220 7.88 11.19 22.34
C HIS A 220 9.30 11.71 22.03
N GLU A 221 10.25 10.82 21.88
CA GLU A 221 11.63 11.13 21.58
C GLU A 221 12.09 10.51 20.26
N VAL A 222 12.53 11.35 19.33
CA VAL A 222 13.27 10.88 18.15
C VAL A 222 14.63 10.38 18.62
N ASP A 223 15.05 9.24 18.07
CA ASP A 223 16.31 8.60 18.41
C ASP A 223 17.50 9.60 18.33
N PRO A 224 18.30 9.73 19.41
CA PRO A 224 19.47 10.59 19.42
C PRO A 224 20.46 10.30 18.28
N LEU A 225 20.58 9.03 17.83
CA LEU A 225 21.40 8.67 16.65
C LEU A 225 20.89 9.28 15.36
N LEU A 226 19.60 9.64 15.28
CA LEU A 226 19.02 10.36 14.16
C LEU A 226 19.09 11.88 14.32
N GLY A 227 19.55 12.39 15.47
CA GLY A 227 19.67 13.82 15.78
C GLY A 227 18.56 14.37 16.68
N GLY A 228 17.68 13.51 17.20
CA GLY A 228 16.64 13.90 18.16
C GLY A 228 15.51 14.75 17.58
N ASN A 229 14.67 15.26 18.46
CA ASN A 229 13.45 15.98 18.13
C ASN A 229 13.68 17.25 17.29
N GLU A 230 14.77 17.98 17.53
CA GLU A 230 15.12 19.19 16.76
C GLU A 230 15.48 18.88 15.31
N ALA A 231 16.17 17.75 15.07
CA ALA A 231 16.51 17.32 13.71
C ALA A 231 15.26 16.96 12.91
N LEU A 232 14.26 16.31 13.53
CA LEU A 232 12.99 16.05 12.87
C LEU A 232 12.24 17.35 12.55
N ARG A 233 12.18 18.31 13.47
CA ARG A 233 11.57 19.62 13.21
C ARG A 233 12.23 20.31 12.02
N ASN A 234 13.56 20.33 11.99
CA ASN A 234 14.30 20.92 10.89
C ASN A 234 14.04 20.18 9.56
N LEU A 235 13.96 18.86 9.58
CA LEU A 235 13.64 18.08 8.37
C LEU A 235 12.25 18.43 7.84
N VAL A 236 11.23 18.47 8.71
CA VAL A 236 9.86 18.84 8.30
C VAL A 236 9.82 20.24 7.71
N ASP A 237 10.45 21.22 8.35
CA ASP A 237 10.49 22.61 7.87
C ASP A 237 11.20 22.72 6.51
N GLU A 238 12.34 22.02 6.32
CA GLU A 238 13.11 22.06 5.07
C GLU A 238 12.41 21.31 3.93
N ALA A 239 11.72 20.19 4.23
CA ALA A 239 10.91 19.46 3.29
C ALA A 239 9.70 20.28 2.80
N HIS A 240 8.97 20.91 3.74
CA HIS A 240 7.82 21.77 3.42
C HIS A 240 8.22 22.98 2.56
N ARG A 241 9.41 23.58 2.79
CA ARG A 241 9.91 24.66 1.91
C ARG A 241 10.10 24.20 0.45
N ARG A 242 10.30 22.92 0.22
CA ARG A 242 10.40 22.29 -1.09
C ARG A 242 9.10 21.67 -1.59
N SER A 243 8.00 21.89 -0.87
CA SER A 243 6.70 21.27 -1.13
C SER A 243 6.72 19.74 -1.03
N ILE A 244 7.65 19.17 -0.26
CA ILE A 244 7.71 17.74 0.07
C ILE A 244 7.02 17.55 1.43
N ARG A 245 6.07 16.62 1.50
CA ARG A 245 5.35 16.26 2.72
C ARG A 245 6.08 15.15 3.46
N ILE A 246 5.86 15.07 4.77
CA ILE A 246 6.50 14.07 5.64
C ILE A 246 5.42 13.18 6.27
N ILE A 247 5.56 11.87 6.10
CA ILE A 247 4.80 10.89 6.89
C ILE A 247 5.76 10.03 7.71
N LEU A 248 5.38 9.75 8.96
CA LEU A 248 6.15 8.91 9.87
C LEU A 248 5.58 7.49 9.92
N ASP A 249 6.44 6.55 10.28
CA ASP A 249 6.06 5.16 10.56
C ASP A 249 5.77 4.98 12.05
N GLY A 250 4.65 4.38 12.38
CA GLY A 250 4.22 4.09 13.74
C GLY A 250 3.97 2.61 13.98
N SER A 251 4.75 2.01 14.88
CA SER A 251 4.56 0.66 15.37
C SER A 251 3.80 0.68 16.69
N PHE A 252 2.46 0.68 16.67
CA PHE A 252 1.64 0.76 17.89
C PHE A 252 1.16 -0.60 18.41
N ASN A 253 1.39 -1.66 17.63
CA ASN A 253 1.03 -3.02 18.02
C ASN A 253 1.92 -3.56 19.15
N HIS A 254 3.18 -3.17 19.20
CA HIS A 254 4.18 -3.67 20.13
C HIS A 254 5.21 -2.59 20.47
N VAL A 255 5.94 -2.80 21.55
CA VAL A 255 6.96 -1.89 22.09
C VAL A 255 8.23 -2.67 22.44
N HIS A 256 9.31 -1.97 22.77
CA HIS A 256 10.49 -2.59 23.35
C HIS A 256 10.28 -2.91 24.84
N PRO A 257 10.96 -3.93 25.44
CA PRO A 257 10.88 -4.22 26.88
C PRO A 257 11.27 -3.06 27.79
N GLU A 258 12.13 -2.17 27.36
CA GLU A 258 12.50 -0.94 28.08
C GLU A 258 11.46 0.17 28.01
N PHE A 259 10.39 0.01 27.23
CA PHE A 259 9.26 0.93 27.26
C PHE A 259 8.74 1.06 28.70
N PHE A 260 8.56 2.29 29.16
CA PHE A 260 8.32 2.59 30.60
C PHE A 260 7.23 1.73 31.24
N ALA A 261 6.13 1.49 30.54
CA ALA A 261 5.00 0.72 31.07
C ALA A 261 5.34 -0.79 31.17
N PHE A 262 6.00 -1.37 30.15
CA PHE A 262 6.38 -2.78 30.20
C PHE A 262 7.48 -3.05 31.23
N ARG A 263 8.43 -2.14 31.37
CA ARG A 263 9.46 -2.20 32.40
C ARG A 263 8.90 -2.18 33.81
N ASP A 264 7.86 -1.36 34.08
CA ASP A 264 7.15 -1.37 35.36
C ASP A 264 6.40 -2.70 35.58
N VAL A 265 5.77 -3.25 34.53
CA VAL A 265 5.13 -4.59 34.56
C VAL A 265 6.18 -5.67 34.85
N ALA A 266 7.33 -5.65 34.20
CA ALA A 266 8.40 -6.60 34.41
C ALA A 266 8.92 -6.59 35.87
N GLY A 267 9.01 -5.40 36.48
CA GLY A 267 9.48 -5.26 37.87
C GLY A 267 8.42 -5.51 38.94
N ARG A 268 7.16 -5.20 38.70
CA ARG A 268 6.09 -5.15 39.75
C ARG A 268 4.96 -6.13 39.52
N GLY A 269 4.87 -6.74 38.34
CA GLY A 269 3.80 -7.68 37.99
C GLY A 269 2.41 -7.11 38.16
N PRO A 270 1.46 -7.87 38.72
CA PRO A 270 0.08 -7.43 38.93
C PRO A 270 -0.09 -6.17 39.81
N ALA A 271 0.97 -5.73 40.49
CA ALA A 271 0.96 -4.48 41.26
C ALA A 271 1.32 -3.24 40.39
N SER A 272 1.70 -3.43 39.14
CA SER A 272 1.92 -2.34 38.19
C SER A 272 0.62 -1.67 37.82
N ALA A 273 0.64 -0.34 37.70
CA ALA A 273 -0.49 0.42 37.15
C ALA A 273 -0.71 0.14 35.65
N TYR A 274 0.29 -0.42 35.00
CA TYR A 274 0.29 -0.74 33.56
C TYR A 274 0.08 -2.22 33.27
N TRP A 275 -0.31 -3.03 34.30
CA TRP A 275 -0.45 -4.47 34.13
C TRP A 275 -1.34 -4.85 32.95
N ASP A 276 -2.50 -4.24 32.83
CA ASP A 276 -3.47 -4.51 31.78
C ASP A 276 -3.18 -3.83 30.43
N TRP A 277 -2.04 -3.08 30.34
CA TRP A 277 -1.56 -2.56 29.06
C TRP A 277 -0.94 -3.64 28.19
N PHE A 278 -0.62 -4.80 28.78
CA PHE A 278 -0.01 -5.95 28.11
C PHE A 278 -0.83 -7.20 28.38
N LEU A 279 -0.67 -8.20 27.51
CA LEU A 279 -1.31 -9.48 27.65
C LEU A 279 -0.27 -10.46 28.23
N VAL A 280 -0.21 -10.55 29.56
CA VAL A 280 0.71 -11.40 30.30
C VAL A 280 0.02 -12.69 30.66
N ASP A 281 0.59 -13.83 30.21
CA ASP A 281 0.05 -15.16 30.40
C ASP A 281 0.49 -15.77 31.74
N GLU A 282 1.71 -15.45 32.18
CA GLU A 282 2.30 -15.99 33.41
C GLU A 282 3.21 -14.97 34.12
N TRP A 283 3.10 -14.90 35.45
CA TRP A 283 3.97 -14.09 36.32
C TRP A 283 4.65 -14.96 37.38
N PRO A 284 5.95 -14.80 37.73
CA PRO A 284 6.90 -13.85 37.11
C PRO A 284 7.15 -14.11 35.61
N LEU A 285 7.57 -13.05 34.89
CA LEU A 285 7.87 -13.19 33.47
C LEU A 285 8.92 -14.29 33.25
N ARG A 286 8.78 -15.06 32.19
CA ARG A 286 9.67 -16.15 31.79
C ARG A 286 9.91 -16.14 30.29
N LEU A 287 11.07 -16.65 29.89
CA LEU A 287 11.37 -16.97 28.51
C LEU A 287 11.69 -18.48 28.43
N ARG A 288 10.81 -19.24 27.79
CA ARG A 288 11.08 -20.65 27.49
C ARG A 288 11.84 -20.75 26.18
N VAL A 289 12.91 -21.57 26.20
CA VAL A 289 13.79 -21.74 25.04
C VAL A 289 13.89 -23.22 24.73
N ARG A 290 13.73 -23.59 23.44
CA ARG A 290 13.80 -24.97 22.94
C ARG A 290 14.90 -25.07 21.88
N PRO A 291 16.16 -25.35 22.27
CA PRO A 291 17.29 -25.34 21.35
C PRO A 291 17.18 -26.35 20.20
N ASP A 292 16.49 -27.46 20.43
CA ASP A 292 16.20 -28.52 19.47
C ASP A 292 15.12 -28.13 18.43
N ARG A 293 14.36 -27.06 18.67
CA ARG A 293 13.35 -26.50 17.76
C ARG A 293 13.84 -25.28 16.98
N ALA A 294 14.98 -24.73 17.30
CA ALA A 294 15.56 -23.59 16.59
C ALA A 294 15.95 -24.01 15.17
N HIS A 295 15.43 -23.33 14.18
CA HIS A 295 15.79 -23.54 12.78
C HIS A 295 17.17 -22.96 12.46
N SER A 296 17.63 -22.00 13.25
CA SER A 296 19.00 -21.50 13.21
C SER A 296 19.49 -21.21 14.63
N PHE A 297 20.76 -21.53 14.91
CA PHE A 297 21.43 -21.15 16.16
C PHE A 297 21.44 -19.61 16.36
N LEU A 298 21.40 -18.85 15.27
CA LEU A 298 21.38 -17.38 15.30
C LEU A 298 20.14 -16.83 15.98
N ASP A 299 18.99 -17.48 15.87
CA ASP A 299 17.73 -17.02 16.50
C ASP A 299 17.87 -17.01 18.02
N LEU A 300 18.40 -18.09 18.61
CA LEU A 300 18.61 -18.16 20.05
C LEU A 300 19.77 -17.27 20.52
N ALA A 301 20.86 -17.19 19.74
CA ALA A 301 22.03 -16.39 20.07
C ALA A 301 21.70 -14.87 20.08
N VAL A 302 20.72 -14.45 19.34
CA VAL A 302 20.28 -13.04 19.30
C VAL A 302 19.26 -12.75 20.40
N TRP A 303 18.16 -13.50 20.47
CA TRP A 303 17.02 -13.15 21.31
C TRP A 303 17.21 -13.45 22.80
N VAL A 304 17.89 -14.55 23.15
CA VAL A 304 18.07 -14.95 24.56
C VAL A 304 18.96 -13.97 25.32
N PRO A 305 20.15 -13.58 24.84
CA PRO A 305 20.99 -12.62 25.53
C PRO A 305 20.33 -11.23 25.65
N VAL A 306 19.65 -10.78 24.60
CA VAL A 306 18.94 -9.49 24.60
C VAL A 306 17.86 -9.52 25.67
N TRP A 307 16.99 -10.54 25.69
CA TRP A 307 15.93 -10.67 26.68
C TRP A 307 16.48 -10.73 28.12
N GLU A 308 17.51 -11.54 28.38
CA GLU A 308 18.13 -11.65 29.70
C GLU A 308 18.74 -10.33 30.19
N SER A 309 19.33 -9.55 29.27
CA SER A 309 19.93 -8.26 29.64
C SER A 309 18.89 -7.17 29.90
N GLU A 310 17.78 -7.17 29.16
CA GLU A 310 16.78 -6.10 29.20
C GLU A 310 15.65 -6.37 30.19
N ILE A 311 15.20 -7.61 30.31
CA ILE A 311 14.17 -8.00 31.30
C ILE A 311 14.80 -8.33 32.64
N GLY A 312 16.07 -8.77 32.66
CA GLY A 312 16.78 -9.13 33.88
C GLY A 312 16.36 -10.49 34.48
N VAL A 313 15.73 -11.34 33.69
CA VAL A 313 15.27 -12.67 34.08
C VAL A 313 15.97 -13.74 33.24
N PRO A 314 16.56 -14.82 33.84
CA PRO A 314 17.17 -15.89 33.07
C PRO A 314 16.15 -16.60 32.16
N SER A 315 16.61 -17.08 31.02
CA SER A 315 15.85 -17.99 30.18
C SER A 315 15.77 -19.39 30.78
N GLU A 316 14.71 -20.13 30.45
CA GLU A 316 14.48 -21.51 30.89
C GLU A 316 14.54 -22.44 29.67
N VAL A 317 15.45 -23.40 29.67
CA VAL A 317 15.49 -24.44 28.64
C VAL A 317 14.43 -25.50 28.95
N VAL A 318 13.51 -25.69 27.99
CA VAL A 318 12.44 -26.69 28.08
C VAL A 318 12.50 -27.66 26.89
N HIS A 319 11.95 -28.86 27.06
CA HIS A 319 11.95 -29.93 26.06
C HIS A 319 10.50 -30.43 25.83
N ASP A 320 9.69 -29.60 25.21
CA ASP A 320 8.32 -29.91 24.82
C ASP A 320 8.07 -29.53 23.36
N ASP A 321 6.84 -29.63 22.88
CA ASP A 321 6.46 -29.36 21.47
C ASP A 321 6.19 -27.89 21.15
N GLY A 322 6.56 -26.95 22.03
CA GLY A 322 6.36 -25.51 21.81
C GLY A 322 7.28 -24.88 20.74
N PRO A 323 7.13 -23.57 20.47
CA PRO A 323 8.01 -22.82 19.57
C PRO A 323 9.44 -22.73 20.14
N ALA A 324 10.42 -22.42 19.28
CA ALA A 324 11.83 -22.32 19.68
C ALA A 324 12.06 -21.32 20.82
N VAL A 325 11.35 -20.21 20.81
CA VAL A 325 11.36 -19.16 21.84
C VAL A 325 9.91 -18.80 22.18
N GLU A 326 9.59 -18.73 23.48
CA GLU A 326 8.23 -18.47 23.96
C GLU A 326 8.28 -17.60 25.23
N PRO A 327 8.01 -16.30 25.12
CA PRO A 327 7.83 -15.44 26.27
C PRO A 327 6.50 -15.73 26.98
N SER A 328 6.43 -15.51 28.31
CA SER A 328 5.21 -15.65 29.11
C SER A 328 4.24 -14.46 28.98
N TYR A 329 4.27 -13.77 27.86
CA TYR A 329 3.39 -12.66 27.46
C TYR A 329 3.22 -12.68 25.96
N GLN A 330 2.15 -12.08 25.48
CA GLN A 330 1.96 -11.95 24.04
C GLN A 330 2.99 -10.98 23.45
N ALA A 331 3.66 -11.44 22.39
CA ALA A 331 4.64 -10.68 21.65
C ALA A 331 4.36 -10.79 20.14
N TRP A 332 4.80 -9.81 19.36
CA TRP A 332 4.68 -9.85 17.90
C TRP A 332 5.45 -11.04 17.34
N TYR A 333 4.72 -11.97 16.69
CA TYR A 333 5.27 -13.27 16.21
C TYR A 333 6.11 -14.06 17.25
N GLY A 334 5.84 -13.86 18.55
CA GLY A 334 6.60 -14.51 19.62
C GLY A 334 8.01 -13.94 19.84
N VAL A 335 8.36 -12.82 19.20
CA VAL A 335 9.65 -12.13 19.40
C VAL A 335 9.69 -11.50 20.80
N PRO A 336 10.58 -11.98 21.72
CA PRO A 336 10.54 -11.56 23.13
C PRO A 336 10.78 -10.07 23.35
N THR A 337 11.51 -9.42 22.45
CA THR A 337 11.80 -7.97 22.51
C THR A 337 10.71 -7.10 21.91
N MET A 338 9.55 -7.69 21.57
CA MET A 338 8.41 -6.98 21.02
C MET A 338 7.09 -7.29 21.75
N PRO A 339 6.98 -7.01 23.08
CA PRO A 339 5.76 -7.23 23.84
C PRO A 339 4.60 -6.45 23.24
N ARG A 340 3.47 -7.15 23.07
CA ARG A 340 2.29 -6.62 22.42
C ARG A 340 1.50 -5.72 23.36
N VAL A 341 1.11 -4.54 22.87
CA VAL A 341 0.27 -3.58 23.60
C VAL A 341 -1.20 -3.97 23.48
N ASN A 342 -1.90 -3.98 24.61
CA ASN A 342 -3.34 -4.20 24.68
C ASN A 342 -4.09 -2.89 24.42
N LEU A 343 -4.37 -2.59 23.17
CA LEU A 343 -5.10 -1.38 22.77
C LEU A 343 -6.62 -1.43 23.04
N THR A 344 -7.13 -2.51 23.63
CA THR A 344 -8.48 -2.55 24.21
C THR A 344 -8.52 -1.91 25.61
N ASN A 345 -7.36 -1.80 26.27
CA ASN A 345 -7.22 -1.05 27.53
C ASN A 345 -7.32 0.45 27.26
N PRO A 346 -8.22 1.20 27.95
CA PRO A 346 -8.46 2.62 27.66
C PRO A 346 -7.23 3.52 27.87
N ASP A 347 -6.39 3.22 28.85
CA ASP A 347 -5.23 4.05 29.18
C ASP A 347 -4.09 3.83 28.17
N ALA A 348 -3.81 2.58 27.80
CA ALA A 348 -2.86 2.24 26.75
C ALA A 348 -3.30 2.83 25.40
N ARG A 349 -4.60 2.69 25.08
CA ARG A 349 -5.22 3.30 23.90
C ARG A 349 -5.08 4.81 23.90
N GLY A 350 -5.40 5.45 25.04
CA GLY A 350 -5.28 6.91 25.21
C GLY A 350 -3.86 7.41 25.00
N TYR A 351 -2.87 6.70 25.54
CA TYR A 351 -1.45 7.04 25.35
C TYR A 351 -1.05 7.01 23.86
N MET A 352 -1.36 5.93 23.14
CA MET A 352 -1.00 5.81 21.71
C MET A 352 -1.75 6.81 20.83
N LEU A 353 -3.00 7.16 21.17
CA LEU A 353 -3.75 8.21 20.48
C LEU A 353 -3.15 9.61 20.73
N ASP A 354 -2.65 9.88 21.94
CA ASP A 354 -1.94 11.13 22.23
C ASP A 354 -0.62 11.24 21.46
N VAL A 355 0.15 10.16 21.40
CA VAL A 355 1.36 10.08 20.55
C VAL A 355 1.01 10.42 19.09
N ALA A 356 -0.06 9.82 18.55
CA ALA A 356 -0.47 10.07 17.16
C ALA A 356 -0.80 11.54 16.90
N ALA A 357 -1.50 12.18 17.84
CA ALA A 357 -1.85 13.60 17.74
C ALA A 357 -0.66 14.54 17.99
N HIS A 358 0.26 14.15 18.89
CA HIS A 358 1.43 14.94 19.27
C HIS A 358 2.30 15.31 18.07
N TRP A 359 2.75 14.34 17.30
CA TRP A 359 3.65 14.56 16.17
C TRP A 359 3.02 15.41 15.07
N VAL A 360 1.73 15.23 14.84
CA VAL A 360 0.98 16.06 13.87
C VAL A 360 0.84 17.50 14.38
N ARG A 361 0.54 17.70 15.68
CA ARG A 361 0.31 19.00 16.29
C ARG A 361 1.59 19.80 16.47
N GLU A 362 2.61 19.17 17.05
CA GLU A 362 3.82 19.86 17.50
C GLU A 362 4.89 19.93 16.40
N TYR A 363 4.95 18.94 15.51
CA TYR A 363 5.97 18.86 14.48
C TYR A 363 5.44 19.08 13.07
N GLY A 364 4.12 19.08 12.89
CA GLY A 364 3.49 19.40 11.61
C GLY A 364 3.68 18.31 10.53
N ILE A 365 3.91 17.06 10.94
CA ILE A 365 3.95 15.95 9.97
C ILE A 365 2.63 15.84 9.21
N ASP A 366 2.67 15.35 7.98
CA ASP A 366 1.53 15.33 7.05
C ASP A 366 0.71 14.05 7.14
N GLY A 367 1.17 13.07 7.91
CA GLY A 367 0.44 11.82 8.09
C GLY A 367 1.27 10.71 8.73
N TRP A 368 0.68 9.52 8.67
CA TRP A 368 1.22 8.31 9.27
C TRP A 368 1.17 7.12 8.31
N ARG A 369 2.19 6.27 8.37
CA ARG A 369 2.10 4.86 7.97
C ARG A 369 2.02 4.03 9.24
N MET A 370 1.02 3.16 9.33
CA MET A 370 0.82 2.32 10.52
C MET A 370 1.23 0.89 10.24
N ASP A 371 2.24 0.47 11.00
CA ASP A 371 2.83 -0.86 10.98
C ASP A 371 1.82 -1.92 11.42
N VAL A 372 1.84 -3.08 10.74
CA VAL A 372 1.04 -4.28 11.04
C VAL A 372 -0.42 -4.00 11.42
N ALA A 373 -1.08 -3.11 10.70
CA ALA A 373 -2.43 -2.61 11.03
C ALA A 373 -3.47 -3.71 11.22
N ARG A 374 -3.29 -4.87 10.57
CA ARG A 374 -4.16 -6.05 10.68
C ARG A 374 -4.16 -6.67 12.09
N TYR A 375 -3.07 -6.52 12.85
CA TYR A 375 -2.90 -7.16 14.16
C TYR A 375 -3.37 -6.29 15.33
N VAL A 376 -3.77 -5.07 15.05
CA VAL A 376 -4.34 -4.12 16.01
C VAL A 376 -5.87 -4.17 15.92
N ASP A 377 -6.55 -3.98 17.07
CA ASP A 377 -8.00 -3.92 17.14
C ASP A 377 -8.55 -2.87 16.14
N PRO A 378 -9.47 -3.24 15.25
CA PRO A 378 -9.99 -2.33 14.24
C PRO A 378 -10.60 -1.04 14.79
N ASP A 379 -11.27 -1.10 15.97
CA ASP A 379 -11.90 0.07 16.60
C ASP A 379 -10.85 1.10 17.07
N PHE A 380 -9.61 0.66 17.33
CA PHE A 380 -8.51 1.58 17.60
C PHE A 380 -8.25 2.50 16.40
N TRP A 381 -8.31 1.97 15.19
CA TRP A 381 -8.05 2.76 13.98
C TRP A 381 -9.14 3.78 13.68
N ASP A 382 -10.39 3.51 14.09
CA ASP A 382 -11.48 4.49 14.00
C ASP A 382 -11.19 5.70 14.89
N ASP A 383 -10.74 5.48 16.14
CA ASP A 383 -10.32 6.54 17.05
C ASP A 383 -9.05 7.24 16.59
N PHE A 384 -8.07 6.49 16.10
CA PHE A 384 -6.82 7.03 15.54
C PHE A 384 -7.11 8.04 14.43
N ARG A 385 -7.91 7.65 13.43
CA ARG A 385 -8.32 8.55 12.36
C ARG A 385 -8.99 9.81 12.93
N ARG A 386 -9.94 9.63 13.81
CA ARG A 386 -10.69 10.75 14.42
C ARG A 386 -9.77 11.73 15.13
N VAL A 387 -8.83 11.25 15.93
CA VAL A 387 -7.90 12.07 16.71
C VAL A 387 -6.91 12.81 15.80
N VAL A 388 -6.28 12.11 14.86
CA VAL A 388 -5.32 12.70 13.93
C VAL A 388 -6.01 13.76 13.04
N ARG A 389 -7.19 13.43 12.49
CA ARG A 389 -7.95 14.35 11.61
C ARG A 389 -8.55 15.55 12.36
N ALA A 390 -8.76 15.45 13.65
CA ALA A 390 -9.15 16.60 14.48
C ALA A 390 -8.03 17.63 14.58
N VAL A 391 -6.76 17.21 14.51
CA VAL A 391 -5.58 18.10 14.50
C VAL A 391 -5.28 18.60 13.08
N ARG A 392 -5.27 17.68 12.11
CA ARG A 392 -4.95 17.96 10.71
C ARG A 392 -5.97 17.28 9.80
N PRO A 393 -6.98 18.00 9.31
CA PRO A 393 -8.08 17.44 8.51
C PRO A 393 -7.64 16.74 7.22
N ASP A 394 -6.50 17.12 6.64
CA ASP A 394 -5.90 16.56 5.43
C ASP A 394 -4.69 15.64 5.71
N ALA A 395 -4.54 15.12 6.94
CA ALA A 395 -3.50 14.14 7.23
C ALA A 395 -3.72 12.85 6.41
N TYR A 396 -2.66 12.30 5.83
CA TYR A 396 -2.71 11.04 5.08
C TYR A 396 -2.43 9.86 5.99
N LEU A 397 -3.33 8.88 5.99
CA LEU A 397 -3.27 7.70 6.85
C LEU A 397 -3.10 6.46 5.98
N LEU A 398 -1.88 5.94 5.94
CA LEU A 398 -1.45 4.78 5.18
C LEU A 398 -1.36 3.56 6.11
N CYS A 399 -2.01 2.46 5.78
CA CYS A 399 -1.83 1.21 6.54
C CYS A 399 -0.90 0.22 5.84
N GLU A 400 -0.24 -0.59 6.66
CA GLU A 400 0.35 -1.82 6.16
C GLU A 400 -0.61 -2.98 6.36
N VAL A 401 -1.17 -3.46 5.25
CA VAL A 401 -1.99 -4.66 5.19
C VAL A 401 -1.56 -5.47 3.99
N MET A 402 -0.90 -6.59 4.24
CA MET A 402 -0.52 -7.53 3.18
C MET A 402 -1.78 -8.17 2.56
N GLY A 403 -1.92 -8.09 1.23
CA GLY A 403 -3.06 -8.62 0.50
C GLY A 403 -4.25 -7.66 0.45
N ASP A 404 -5.46 -8.16 0.67
CA ASP A 404 -6.68 -7.37 0.63
C ASP A 404 -6.84 -6.50 1.89
N ALA A 405 -6.95 -5.19 1.68
CA ALA A 405 -7.11 -4.18 2.71
C ALA A 405 -8.52 -3.56 2.73
N SER A 406 -9.49 -4.14 2.03
CA SER A 406 -10.82 -3.54 1.86
C SER A 406 -11.50 -3.17 3.18
N ASP A 407 -11.39 -4.02 4.21
CA ASP A 407 -11.99 -3.76 5.54
C ASP A 407 -11.39 -2.54 6.26
N TRP A 408 -10.15 -2.16 5.94
CA TRP A 408 -9.47 -0.99 6.52
C TRP A 408 -9.69 0.30 5.74
N LEU A 409 -10.25 0.22 4.51
CA LEU A 409 -10.33 1.31 3.55
C LEU A 409 -11.77 1.75 3.24
N GLN A 410 -12.70 1.50 4.18
CA GLN A 410 -14.12 1.89 4.05
C GLN A 410 -14.40 3.34 4.47
N GLY A 411 -13.37 4.17 4.71
CA GLY A 411 -13.49 5.60 4.97
C GLY A 411 -13.45 6.00 6.45
N ASN A 412 -13.48 5.04 7.35
CA ASN A 412 -13.48 5.24 8.80
C ASN A 412 -12.10 5.04 9.46
N ARG A 413 -11.13 4.37 8.79
CA ARG A 413 -9.81 4.03 9.34
C ARG A 413 -8.68 4.66 8.55
N PHE A 414 -8.37 4.13 7.37
CA PHE A 414 -7.24 4.56 6.55
C PHE A 414 -7.68 5.13 5.22
N ASP A 415 -6.78 5.88 4.60
CA ASP A 415 -6.97 6.48 3.28
C ASP A 415 -6.43 5.59 2.17
N ALA A 416 -5.43 4.78 2.50
CA ALA A 416 -4.70 3.95 1.55
C ALA A 416 -3.95 2.81 2.24
N THR A 417 -3.47 1.85 1.44
CA THR A 417 -2.58 0.78 1.88
C THR A 417 -1.26 0.78 1.11
N MET A 418 -0.21 0.23 1.73
CA MET A 418 0.98 -0.24 1.02
C MET A 418 0.55 -1.39 0.12
N ASN A 419 0.50 -1.15 -1.19
CA ASN A 419 -0.12 -2.07 -2.14
C ASN A 419 0.83 -3.21 -2.55
N TYR A 420 1.02 -4.17 -1.65
CA TYR A 420 1.85 -5.35 -1.91
C TYR A 420 1.29 -6.24 -3.03
N THR A 421 -0.04 -6.26 -3.22
CA THR A 421 -0.65 -6.97 -4.37
C THR A 421 -0.18 -6.39 -5.70
N PHE A 422 0.03 -5.07 -5.78
CA PHE A 422 0.63 -4.42 -6.95
C PHE A 422 2.10 -4.86 -7.14
N ARG A 423 2.89 -4.93 -6.04
CA ARG A 423 4.27 -5.42 -6.08
C ARG A 423 4.32 -6.84 -6.64
N ASP A 424 3.52 -7.75 -6.09
CA ASP A 424 3.51 -9.15 -6.49
C ASP A 424 3.14 -9.31 -7.96
N LEU A 425 2.16 -8.53 -8.43
CA LEU A 425 1.80 -8.47 -9.84
C LEU A 425 2.99 -8.06 -10.72
N CYS A 426 3.74 -7.02 -10.29
CA CYS A 426 4.94 -6.56 -11.01
C CYS A 426 6.07 -7.59 -10.98
N VAL A 427 6.30 -8.24 -9.84
CA VAL A 427 7.31 -9.31 -9.70
C VAL A 427 6.99 -10.46 -10.65
N HIS A 428 5.77 -10.98 -10.61
CA HIS A 428 5.37 -12.10 -11.47
C HIS A 428 5.45 -11.79 -12.96
N PHE A 429 5.12 -10.59 -13.38
CA PHE A 429 5.14 -10.28 -14.80
C PHE A 429 6.50 -9.75 -15.28
N PHE A 430 7.09 -8.78 -14.59
CA PHE A 430 8.31 -8.13 -15.06
C PHE A 430 9.58 -8.81 -14.55
N ALA A 431 9.64 -9.19 -13.26
CA ALA A 431 10.86 -9.75 -12.67
C ALA A 431 11.05 -11.23 -13.03
N THR A 432 10.12 -12.11 -12.69
CA THR A 432 10.23 -13.54 -12.95
C THR A 432 9.72 -13.93 -14.34
N GLY A 433 8.66 -13.28 -14.79
CA GLY A 433 8.06 -13.53 -16.10
C GLY A 433 7.23 -14.81 -16.15
N ASP A 434 6.78 -15.32 -15.01
CA ASP A 434 6.03 -16.57 -14.86
C ASP A 434 4.53 -16.46 -15.18
N ILE A 435 4.02 -15.23 -15.38
CA ILE A 435 2.66 -15.00 -15.89
C ILE A 435 2.67 -14.36 -17.28
N ALA A 436 1.64 -14.65 -18.06
CA ALA A 436 1.43 -14.07 -19.39
C ALA A 436 0.76 -12.68 -19.28
N ALA A 437 0.79 -11.90 -20.37
CA ALA A 437 0.27 -10.53 -20.40
C ALA A 437 -1.24 -10.46 -20.18
N ASP A 438 -2.01 -11.46 -20.61
CA ASP A 438 -3.45 -11.54 -20.37
C ASP A 438 -3.77 -11.71 -18.88
N VAL A 439 -3.07 -12.64 -18.20
CA VAL A 439 -3.18 -12.83 -16.74
C VAL A 439 -2.77 -11.57 -15.98
N PHE A 440 -1.69 -10.92 -16.43
CA PHE A 440 -1.26 -9.64 -15.87
C PHE A 440 -2.35 -8.56 -15.99
N CYS A 441 -2.93 -8.39 -17.18
CA CYS A 441 -4.00 -7.42 -17.41
C CYS A 441 -5.25 -7.72 -16.59
N ASP A 442 -5.63 -9.00 -16.46
CA ASP A 442 -6.75 -9.44 -15.64
C ASP A 442 -6.54 -9.07 -14.17
N ARG A 443 -5.35 -9.38 -13.61
CA ARG A 443 -5.01 -9.05 -12.23
C ARG A 443 -4.94 -7.53 -12.01
N ALA A 444 -4.37 -6.78 -12.95
CA ALA A 444 -4.33 -5.32 -12.88
C ALA A 444 -5.73 -4.70 -12.91
N ALA A 445 -6.65 -5.26 -13.72
CA ALA A 445 -8.04 -4.82 -13.77
C ALA A 445 -8.79 -5.10 -12.45
N ARG A 446 -8.57 -6.27 -11.85
CA ARG A 446 -9.14 -6.61 -10.54
C ARG A 446 -8.63 -5.67 -9.45
N LEU A 447 -7.33 -5.44 -9.40
CA LEU A 447 -6.70 -4.54 -8.43
C LEU A 447 -7.24 -3.10 -8.57
N TRP A 448 -7.44 -2.63 -9.81
CA TRP A 448 -8.05 -1.32 -10.08
C TRP A 448 -9.49 -1.22 -9.56
N ALA A 449 -10.26 -2.32 -9.64
CA ALA A 449 -11.66 -2.36 -9.22
C ALA A 449 -11.85 -2.70 -7.73
N GLN A 450 -10.81 -3.14 -7.04
CA GLN A 450 -10.86 -3.67 -5.67
C GLN A 450 -11.25 -2.64 -4.62
N TYR A 451 -10.88 -1.36 -4.84
CA TYR A 451 -11.09 -0.28 -3.89
C TYR A 451 -11.94 0.84 -4.48
N SER A 452 -12.49 1.71 -3.62
CA SER A 452 -13.13 2.94 -4.06
C SER A 452 -12.14 3.80 -4.86
N TRP A 453 -12.67 4.66 -5.74
CA TRP A 453 -11.83 5.45 -6.63
C TRP A 453 -10.83 6.37 -5.91
N PRO A 454 -11.23 7.12 -4.84
CA PRO A 454 -10.29 7.92 -4.07
C PRO A 454 -9.16 7.09 -3.44
N VAL A 455 -9.47 5.91 -2.90
CA VAL A 455 -8.48 4.98 -2.34
C VAL A 455 -7.52 4.46 -3.41
N THR A 456 -8.06 4.04 -4.56
CA THR A 456 -7.25 3.56 -5.70
C THR A 456 -6.21 4.61 -6.12
N LEU A 457 -6.59 5.89 -6.12
CA LEU A 457 -5.69 6.99 -6.47
C LEU A 457 -4.62 7.30 -5.42
N ALA A 458 -4.89 6.97 -4.15
CA ALA A 458 -3.99 7.24 -3.04
C ALA A 458 -3.16 6.04 -2.58
N ASN A 459 -3.50 4.81 -3.00
CA ASN A 459 -2.75 3.60 -2.65
C ASN A 459 -1.30 3.70 -3.07
N GLN A 460 -0.38 3.42 -2.13
CA GLN A 460 1.05 3.37 -2.41
C GLN A 460 1.38 2.13 -3.25
N ASN A 461 1.51 2.32 -4.55
CA ASN A 461 1.92 1.27 -5.48
C ASN A 461 3.43 1.09 -5.43
N LEU A 462 3.92 0.16 -4.63
CA LEU A 462 5.33 -0.13 -4.46
C LEU A 462 5.78 -1.31 -5.33
N ILE A 463 7.04 -1.36 -5.71
CA ILE A 463 7.71 -2.52 -6.30
C ILE A 463 8.81 -3.09 -5.40
N GLY A 464 9.20 -2.36 -4.37
CA GLY A 464 10.14 -2.75 -3.32
C GLY A 464 9.84 -2.04 -2.01
N SER A 465 10.26 -2.60 -0.88
CA SER A 465 10.19 -2.02 0.46
C SER A 465 11.33 -2.54 1.34
N HIS A 466 11.39 -2.06 2.56
CA HIS A 466 12.34 -2.54 3.57
C HIS A 466 12.05 -3.97 4.06
N ASP A 467 10.87 -4.53 3.78
CA ASP A 467 10.43 -5.88 4.19
C ASP A 467 10.55 -6.93 3.09
N THR A 468 10.97 -6.54 1.90
CA THR A 468 11.03 -7.44 0.75
C THR A 468 12.39 -7.38 0.08
N ALA A 469 12.76 -8.45 -0.64
CA ALA A 469 13.89 -8.38 -1.54
C ALA A 469 13.70 -7.24 -2.55
N ARG A 470 14.80 -6.56 -2.91
CA ARG A 470 14.77 -5.49 -3.91
C ARG A 470 14.38 -6.03 -5.28
N PHE A 471 13.61 -5.25 -6.02
CA PHE A 471 13.07 -5.67 -7.31
C PHE A 471 14.16 -6.11 -8.30
N LEU A 472 15.32 -5.43 -8.33
CA LEU A 472 16.42 -5.81 -9.21
C LEU A 472 16.99 -7.19 -8.85
N THR A 473 16.99 -7.58 -7.58
CA THR A 473 17.38 -8.92 -7.14
C THR A 473 16.37 -9.97 -7.61
N GLU A 474 15.08 -9.72 -7.45
CA GLU A 474 14.00 -10.58 -7.98
C GLU A 474 14.08 -10.72 -9.52
N ALA A 475 14.54 -9.67 -10.19
CA ALA A 475 14.74 -9.63 -11.63
C ALA A 475 16.06 -10.29 -12.10
N GLY A 476 16.82 -10.94 -11.19
CA GLY A 476 18.10 -11.59 -11.51
C GLY A 476 19.20 -10.62 -11.96
N GLY A 477 19.12 -9.35 -11.55
CA GLY A 477 20.07 -8.30 -11.93
C GLY A 477 19.80 -7.70 -13.33
N GLU A 478 18.72 -8.07 -14.00
CA GLU A 478 18.38 -7.54 -15.33
C GLU A 478 17.66 -6.17 -15.22
N GLU A 479 18.40 -5.07 -15.31
CA GLU A 479 17.90 -3.70 -15.14
C GLU A 479 16.70 -3.35 -16.06
N TRP A 480 16.66 -3.90 -17.29
CA TRP A 480 15.54 -3.65 -18.20
C TRP A 480 14.19 -4.11 -17.61
N ARG A 481 14.18 -5.10 -16.72
CA ARG A 481 12.98 -5.58 -16.04
C ARG A 481 12.51 -4.57 -15.00
N LEU A 482 13.44 -4.01 -14.22
CA LEU A 482 13.16 -2.93 -13.28
C LEU A 482 12.62 -1.70 -14.03
N ARG A 483 13.23 -1.33 -15.16
CA ARG A 483 12.75 -0.23 -16.01
C ARG A 483 11.29 -0.42 -16.45
N LEU A 484 10.92 -1.62 -16.92
CA LEU A 484 9.53 -1.89 -17.34
C LEU A 484 8.53 -1.85 -16.17
N ALA A 485 8.90 -2.39 -15.01
CA ALA A 485 8.08 -2.30 -13.80
C ALA A 485 7.89 -0.85 -13.35
N THR A 486 8.95 -0.03 -13.40
CA THR A 486 8.90 1.41 -13.11
C THR A 486 7.97 2.15 -14.09
N ILE A 487 8.04 1.84 -15.40
CA ILE A 487 7.12 2.43 -16.38
C ILE A 487 5.66 2.09 -16.03
N PHE A 488 5.38 0.84 -15.69
CA PHE A 488 4.03 0.45 -15.28
C PHE A 488 3.61 1.17 -13.98
N GLN A 489 4.46 1.18 -12.97
CA GLN A 489 4.22 1.85 -11.68
C GLN A 489 3.88 3.34 -11.88
N MET A 490 4.64 4.04 -12.71
CA MET A 490 4.45 5.46 -12.98
C MET A 490 3.26 5.78 -13.88
N THR A 491 2.72 4.81 -14.59
CA THR A 491 1.60 5.02 -15.53
C THR A 491 0.29 4.36 -15.10
N TYR A 492 0.31 3.50 -14.08
CA TYR A 492 -0.88 2.91 -13.46
C TYR A 492 -1.53 3.90 -12.47
N PRO A 493 -2.87 3.83 -12.21
CA PRO A 493 -3.53 4.65 -11.18
C PRO A 493 -2.98 4.40 -9.78
N GLY A 494 -2.79 5.45 -9.00
CA GLY A 494 -2.31 5.40 -7.64
C GLY A 494 -1.04 6.22 -7.41
N ALA A 495 -0.55 6.21 -6.18
CA ALA A 495 0.65 6.87 -5.73
C ALA A 495 1.87 5.96 -5.92
N PRO A 496 2.79 6.25 -6.87
CA PRO A 496 4.00 5.45 -7.01
C PRO A 496 4.85 5.48 -5.74
N GLY A 497 5.22 4.32 -5.22
CA GLY A 497 6.09 4.19 -4.05
C GLY A 497 7.50 3.76 -4.45
N ILE A 498 8.47 4.65 -4.31
CA ILE A 498 9.89 4.40 -4.59
C ILE A 498 10.57 4.03 -3.27
N TYR A 499 11.16 2.86 -3.18
CA TYR A 499 12.02 2.51 -2.06
C TYR A 499 13.44 3.01 -2.34
N TYR A 500 14.05 3.70 -1.35
CA TYR A 500 15.37 4.34 -1.53
C TYR A 500 16.38 3.39 -2.17
N GLY A 501 17.11 3.87 -3.15
CA GLY A 501 18.13 3.12 -3.89
C GLY A 501 17.58 2.30 -5.07
N ASP A 502 16.27 2.10 -5.21
CA ASP A 502 15.71 1.44 -6.40
C ASP A 502 15.92 2.31 -7.64
N GLU A 503 15.88 3.64 -7.50
CA GLU A 503 16.21 4.59 -8.56
C GLU A 503 17.68 4.54 -8.99
N MET A 504 18.53 3.97 -8.14
CA MET A 504 19.97 3.76 -8.41
C MET A 504 20.27 2.31 -8.82
N GLY A 505 19.26 1.47 -8.97
CA GLY A 505 19.45 0.06 -9.32
C GLY A 505 20.13 -0.75 -8.21
N MET A 506 19.91 -0.41 -6.95
CA MET A 506 20.43 -1.20 -5.84
C MET A 506 19.83 -2.61 -5.81
N SER A 507 20.65 -3.59 -5.48
CA SER A 507 20.26 -4.98 -5.23
C SER A 507 20.34 -5.30 -3.74
N GLY A 508 19.63 -6.34 -3.31
CA GLY A 508 19.64 -6.85 -1.95
C GLY A 508 18.55 -7.91 -1.77
N GLY A 509 18.87 -8.99 -1.06
CA GLY A 509 17.94 -10.06 -0.74
C GLY A 509 16.89 -9.64 0.30
N GLU A 510 16.23 -10.61 0.91
CA GLU A 510 15.30 -10.39 2.02
C GLU A 510 15.98 -9.67 3.20
N ASP A 511 15.19 -9.14 4.13
CA ASP A 511 15.65 -8.49 5.35
C ASP A 511 16.74 -9.34 6.07
N PRO A 512 17.88 -8.75 6.44
CA PRO A 512 18.29 -7.34 6.32
C PRO A 512 18.91 -6.97 4.96
N GLY A 513 19.03 -7.90 4.01
CA GLY A 513 19.73 -7.71 2.72
C GLY A 513 19.20 -6.54 1.89
N SER A 514 17.90 -6.26 1.94
CA SER A 514 17.26 -5.14 1.25
C SER A 514 17.63 -3.76 1.81
N ARG A 515 18.20 -3.70 3.04
CA ARG A 515 18.48 -2.47 3.81
C ARG A 515 19.94 -2.02 3.69
N GLY A 516 20.56 -2.18 2.52
CA GLY A 516 21.90 -1.68 2.22
C GLY A 516 21.98 -0.15 2.28
N ALA A 517 23.14 0.41 2.67
CA ALA A 517 23.35 1.85 2.63
C ALA A 517 23.37 2.39 1.20
N MET A 518 22.85 3.60 1.03
CA MET A 518 22.87 4.31 -0.25
C MET A 518 24.31 4.60 -0.69
N ASP A 519 24.66 4.22 -1.91
CA ASP A 519 25.96 4.52 -2.50
C ASP A 519 25.92 5.86 -3.24
N TRP A 520 26.22 6.93 -2.51
CA TRP A 520 26.20 8.28 -3.06
C TRP A 520 27.43 8.61 -3.92
N GLU A 521 28.48 7.78 -3.90
CA GLU A 521 29.72 8.03 -4.62
C GLU A 521 29.74 7.36 -6.01
N SER A 522 29.20 6.14 -6.10
CA SER A 522 29.24 5.34 -7.32
C SER A 522 28.13 5.67 -8.31
N THR A 523 27.07 6.36 -7.86
CA THR A 523 25.87 6.58 -8.65
C THR A 523 25.55 8.08 -8.72
N GLY A 524 25.60 8.63 -9.92
CA GLY A 524 25.21 10.01 -10.20
C GLY A 524 23.73 10.13 -10.60
N PRO A 525 23.19 11.36 -10.66
CA PRO A 525 21.82 11.62 -11.10
C PRO A 525 21.53 11.23 -12.56
N ASP A 526 22.57 10.89 -13.31
CA ASP A 526 22.46 10.41 -14.70
C ASP A 526 22.30 8.89 -14.81
N HIS A 527 22.13 8.16 -13.71
CA HIS A 527 21.84 6.73 -13.74
C HIS A 527 20.54 6.46 -14.50
N GLY A 528 20.52 5.40 -15.32
CA GLY A 528 19.42 5.14 -16.25
C GLY A 528 18.03 5.01 -15.62
N ILE A 529 17.92 4.44 -14.41
CA ILE A 529 16.63 4.33 -13.67
C ILE A 529 16.26 5.68 -13.05
N HIS A 530 17.22 6.41 -12.47
CA HIS A 530 16.99 7.75 -11.92
C HIS A 530 16.42 8.70 -12.98
N SER A 531 17.07 8.78 -14.15
CA SER A 531 16.60 9.58 -15.27
C SER A 531 15.20 9.16 -15.73
N LEU A 532 14.93 7.86 -15.80
CA LEU A 532 13.62 7.32 -16.15
C LEU A 532 12.52 7.79 -15.18
N ILE A 533 12.76 7.67 -13.86
CA ILE A 533 11.79 8.10 -12.84
C ILE A 533 11.53 9.60 -12.96
N ARG A 534 12.57 10.42 -13.10
CA ARG A 534 12.44 11.87 -13.26
C ARG A 534 11.60 12.24 -14.50
N GLU A 535 11.90 11.63 -15.65
CA GLU A 535 11.15 11.86 -16.90
C GLU A 535 9.68 11.47 -16.74
N LEU A 536 9.39 10.32 -16.16
CA LEU A 536 8.01 9.85 -15.95
C LEU A 536 7.27 10.67 -14.89
N THR A 537 7.95 11.15 -13.85
CA THR A 537 7.37 12.08 -12.87
C THR A 537 7.01 13.41 -13.54
N GLU A 538 7.90 13.94 -14.39
CA GLU A 538 7.61 15.15 -15.16
C GLU A 538 6.43 14.93 -16.13
N LEU A 539 6.38 13.76 -16.79
CA LEU A 539 5.24 13.40 -17.65
C LEU A 539 3.93 13.34 -16.86
N ARG A 540 3.93 12.73 -15.67
CA ARG A 540 2.74 12.67 -14.79
C ARG A 540 2.24 14.06 -14.41
N ARG A 541 3.15 15.00 -14.13
CA ARG A 541 2.79 16.39 -13.81
C ARG A 541 2.17 17.13 -15.00
N LYS A 542 2.63 16.82 -16.21
CA LYS A 542 2.09 17.42 -17.46
C LYS A 542 0.78 16.78 -17.92
N GLU A 543 0.56 15.51 -17.62
CA GLU A 543 -0.56 14.70 -18.08
C GLU A 543 -1.43 14.21 -16.91
N PRO A 544 -2.41 15.03 -16.46
CA PRO A 544 -3.31 14.65 -15.36
C PRO A 544 -4.06 13.34 -15.61
N ALA A 545 -4.20 12.89 -16.85
CA ALA A 545 -4.78 11.60 -17.19
C ALA A 545 -3.96 10.43 -16.63
N LEU A 546 -2.64 10.57 -16.43
CA LEU A 546 -1.81 9.54 -15.77
C LEU A 546 -2.03 9.50 -14.25
N VAL A 547 -2.52 10.58 -13.65
CA VAL A 547 -2.80 10.69 -12.22
C VAL A 547 -4.25 10.31 -11.92
N MET A 548 -5.21 11.04 -12.52
CA MET A 548 -6.63 11.01 -12.19
C MET A 548 -7.48 10.23 -13.20
N GLY A 549 -6.89 9.79 -14.33
CA GLY A 549 -7.65 9.14 -15.40
C GLY A 549 -8.02 7.70 -15.07
N ASP A 550 -9.13 7.25 -15.60
CA ASP A 550 -9.52 5.83 -15.58
C ASP A 550 -8.44 4.95 -16.22
N TRP A 551 -8.47 3.67 -15.90
CA TRP A 551 -7.57 2.66 -16.46
C TRP A 551 -8.38 1.59 -17.20
N ARG A 552 -7.92 1.19 -18.40
CA ARG A 552 -8.53 0.10 -19.14
C ARG A 552 -7.49 -0.66 -19.96
N ALA A 553 -7.37 -1.96 -19.77
CA ALA A 553 -6.58 -2.81 -20.65
C ALA A 553 -7.24 -2.89 -22.05
N LEU A 554 -6.45 -2.71 -23.10
CA LEU A 554 -6.89 -2.76 -24.49
C LEU A 554 -6.40 -4.00 -25.22
N SER A 555 -5.18 -4.43 -24.94
CA SER A 555 -4.57 -5.60 -25.56
C SER A 555 -3.51 -6.23 -24.64
N SER A 556 -3.47 -7.55 -24.69
CA SER A 556 -2.49 -8.38 -23.99
C SER A 556 -2.02 -9.48 -24.95
N GLN A 557 -1.00 -9.19 -25.75
CA GLN A 557 -0.46 -10.15 -26.72
C GLN A 557 0.91 -10.63 -26.24
N ALA A 558 1.00 -11.87 -25.80
CA ALA A 558 2.24 -12.53 -25.38
C ALA A 558 3.09 -11.69 -24.39
N ASN A 559 3.87 -10.75 -24.89
CA ASN A 559 4.77 -9.89 -24.10
C ASN A 559 4.47 -8.38 -24.25
N LEU A 560 3.38 -8.00 -24.90
CA LEU A 560 2.94 -6.63 -25.09
C LEU A 560 1.69 -6.37 -24.25
N VAL A 561 1.79 -5.41 -23.33
CA VAL A 561 0.66 -4.86 -22.58
C VAL A 561 0.31 -3.51 -23.16
N VAL A 562 -0.97 -3.29 -23.48
CA VAL A 562 -1.49 -1.99 -23.94
C VAL A 562 -2.68 -1.62 -23.07
N PHE A 563 -2.64 -0.43 -22.49
CA PHE A 563 -3.77 0.09 -21.72
C PHE A 563 -3.99 1.58 -21.99
N GLU A 564 -5.20 1.99 -21.71
CA GLU A 564 -5.65 3.37 -21.83
C GLU A 564 -5.71 4.04 -20.46
N ARG A 565 -5.31 5.31 -20.40
CA ARG A 565 -5.58 6.25 -19.32
C ARG A 565 -6.44 7.36 -19.86
N ARG A 566 -7.65 7.54 -19.33
CA ARG A 566 -8.61 8.52 -19.84
C ARG A 566 -9.09 9.45 -18.74
N LEU A 567 -8.98 10.74 -18.99
CA LEU A 567 -9.56 11.78 -18.14
C LEU A 567 -10.34 12.75 -19.03
N ILE A 568 -11.68 12.74 -18.92
CA ILE A 568 -12.58 13.54 -19.76
C ILE A 568 -12.29 13.27 -21.25
N ASP A 569 -11.81 14.25 -21.99
CA ASP A 569 -11.50 14.16 -23.41
C ASP A 569 -10.03 13.77 -23.69
N ARG A 570 -9.15 13.77 -22.65
CA ARG A 570 -7.74 13.38 -22.80
C ARG A 570 -7.60 11.88 -22.70
N CYS A 571 -7.10 11.26 -23.76
CA CYS A 571 -6.84 9.84 -23.83
C CYS A 571 -5.36 9.57 -24.09
N LEU A 572 -4.75 8.76 -23.24
CA LEU A 572 -3.37 8.31 -23.37
C LEU A 572 -3.34 6.80 -23.56
N LEU A 573 -2.56 6.33 -24.50
CA LEU A 573 -2.19 4.92 -24.63
C LEU A 573 -0.81 4.68 -24.05
N VAL A 574 -0.72 3.69 -23.20
CA VAL A 574 0.56 3.20 -22.65
C VAL A 574 0.81 1.80 -23.21
N LEU A 575 1.97 1.63 -23.82
CA LEU A 575 2.42 0.36 -24.38
C LEU A 575 3.69 -0.08 -23.64
N ILE A 576 3.71 -1.30 -23.13
CA ILE A 576 4.89 -1.89 -22.44
C ILE A 576 5.23 -3.21 -23.13
N ASN A 577 6.41 -3.26 -23.76
CA ASN A 577 6.90 -4.40 -24.50
C ASN A 577 8.02 -5.12 -23.75
N ARG A 578 7.74 -6.32 -23.25
CA ARG A 578 8.72 -7.18 -22.55
C ARG A 578 9.58 -8.02 -23.52
N SER A 579 9.23 -8.07 -24.79
CA SER A 579 9.98 -8.89 -25.77
C SER A 579 11.30 -8.24 -26.20
N SER A 580 12.24 -9.05 -26.70
CA SER A 580 13.49 -8.58 -27.31
C SER A 580 13.32 -8.10 -28.76
N ALA A 581 12.11 -8.13 -29.31
CA ALA A 581 11.78 -7.63 -30.65
C ALA A 581 10.84 -6.44 -30.54
N ARG A 582 10.79 -5.61 -31.58
CA ARG A 582 9.75 -4.57 -31.71
C ARG A 582 8.37 -5.18 -31.72
N ALA A 583 7.43 -4.56 -31.02
CA ALA A 583 6.02 -4.95 -31.03
C ALA A 583 5.16 -3.92 -31.75
N ARG A 584 4.00 -4.36 -32.26
CA ARG A 584 3.06 -3.53 -33.00
C ARG A 584 1.68 -3.63 -32.39
N TYR A 585 0.96 -2.52 -32.39
CA TYR A 585 -0.42 -2.42 -31.96
C TYR A 585 -1.22 -1.61 -32.98
N GLU A 586 -2.33 -2.14 -33.44
CA GLU A 586 -3.26 -1.42 -34.33
C GLU A 586 -4.21 -0.59 -33.47
N ALA A 587 -4.07 0.73 -33.53
CA ALA A 587 -4.90 1.68 -32.79
C ALA A 587 -5.99 2.26 -33.67
N SER A 588 -7.18 2.44 -33.10
CA SER A 588 -8.24 3.22 -33.72
C SER A 588 -7.97 4.71 -33.53
N GLY A 589 -8.05 5.51 -34.56
CA GLY A 589 -7.88 6.97 -34.51
C GLY A 589 -6.95 7.50 -35.59
N ALA A 590 -7.09 8.79 -35.92
CA ALA A 590 -6.40 9.40 -37.06
C ALA A 590 -5.10 10.14 -36.69
N SER A 591 -4.90 10.46 -35.41
CA SER A 591 -3.73 11.22 -34.96
C SER A 591 -3.20 10.64 -33.65
N HIS A 592 -1.87 10.46 -33.56
CA HIS A 592 -1.20 9.94 -32.38
C HIS A 592 0.07 10.76 -32.16
N GLU A 593 0.20 11.38 -31.01
CA GLU A 593 1.39 12.14 -30.59
C GLU A 593 2.19 11.32 -29.58
N VAL A 594 3.47 11.09 -29.86
CA VAL A 594 4.39 10.45 -28.91
C VAL A 594 4.76 11.46 -27.83
N LEU A 595 4.38 11.16 -26.59
CA LEU A 595 4.69 12.00 -25.44
C LEU A 595 5.98 11.56 -24.74
N TRP A 596 6.23 10.25 -24.72
CA TRP A 596 7.40 9.69 -24.07
C TRP A 596 7.69 8.27 -24.59
N GLY A 597 8.96 7.87 -24.57
CA GLY A 597 9.43 6.50 -24.78
C GLY A 597 9.97 6.20 -26.17
N GLU A 598 10.27 4.90 -26.43
CA GLU A 598 10.91 4.44 -27.65
C GLU A 598 9.90 3.84 -28.63
N GLY A 599 9.54 4.57 -29.66
CA GLY A 599 8.60 4.09 -30.67
C GLY A 599 8.02 5.20 -31.53
N GLY A 600 6.91 4.90 -32.17
CA GLY A 600 6.20 5.86 -33.03
C GLY A 600 4.84 5.34 -33.48
N ALA A 601 4.05 6.22 -34.07
CA ALA A 601 2.75 5.90 -34.65
C ALA A 601 2.70 6.36 -36.11
N GLU A 602 2.35 5.45 -37.01
CA GLU A 602 2.23 5.72 -38.42
C GLU A 602 1.08 4.90 -39.00
N ASN A 603 0.17 5.55 -39.77
CA ASN A 603 -0.96 4.93 -40.46
C ASN A 603 -1.84 4.05 -39.56
N GLY A 604 -2.10 4.46 -38.30
CA GLY A 604 -2.90 3.70 -37.34
C GLY A 604 -2.16 2.53 -36.68
N VAL A 605 -0.88 2.33 -36.98
CA VAL A 605 -0.03 1.32 -36.35
C VAL A 605 0.95 1.99 -35.39
N ILE A 606 0.89 1.61 -34.13
CA ILE A 606 1.87 2.02 -33.10
C ILE A 606 2.94 0.95 -33.01
N THR A 607 4.20 1.39 -33.05
CA THR A 607 5.36 0.51 -32.88
C THR A 607 6.11 0.90 -31.62
N VAL A 608 6.37 -0.05 -30.72
CA VAL A 608 7.16 0.13 -29.51
C VAL A 608 8.46 -0.68 -29.58
N GLY A 609 9.55 -0.11 -29.08
CA GLY A 609 10.88 -0.73 -29.09
C GLY A 609 10.95 -2.03 -28.28
N PRO A 610 12.05 -2.81 -28.42
CA PRO A 610 12.26 -4.00 -27.62
C PRO A 610 12.57 -3.62 -26.16
N ARG A 611 12.01 -4.37 -25.19
CA ARG A 611 12.23 -4.15 -23.75
C ARG A 611 12.06 -2.68 -23.34
N SER A 612 11.01 -2.05 -23.86
CA SER A 612 10.76 -0.62 -23.66
C SER A 612 9.28 -0.30 -23.46
N GLY A 613 9.00 0.96 -23.12
CA GLY A 613 7.66 1.51 -23.02
C GLY A 613 7.45 2.72 -23.91
N LEU A 614 6.19 3.06 -24.14
CA LEU A 614 5.77 4.18 -24.97
C LEU A 614 4.48 4.77 -24.42
N VAL A 615 4.39 6.08 -24.33
CA VAL A 615 3.19 6.82 -23.98
C VAL A 615 2.79 7.72 -25.15
N ILE A 616 1.56 7.58 -25.60
CA ILE A 616 1.02 8.28 -26.77
C ILE A 616 -0.29 8.97 -26.41
N ALA A 617 -0.50 10.19 -26.86
CA ALA A 617 -1.80 10.85 -26.83
C ALA A 617 -2.61 10.53 -28.10
N GLN A 618 -3.94 10.33 -27.90
CA GLN A 618 -4.94 10.17 -28.95
C GLN A 618 -5.83 11.40 -29.05
#